data_a508d686e942485edff5b0766707bae3
#
_entry.id   a508d686e942485edff5b0766707bae3
#
_cell.length_a   1.000
_cell.length_b   1.000
_cell.length_c   1.000
_cell.angle_alpha   90.00
_cell.angle_beta   90.00
_cell.angle_gamma   90.00
#
_symmetry.space_group_name_H-M   'P 1'
#
loop_
_entity.id
_entity.type
_entity.pdbx_description
1 polymer ?
#
loop_
_entity_poly.entity_id
_entity_poly.type
_entity_poly.pdbx_seq_one_letter_code
_entity_poly.pdbx_strand_id
1 'polypeptide(L)'
;MYDPDKRKWLSVLSHGSIFFSTTLVSIGIPIAMLFVSDDPVVKDNAKEAINFHFNVWFYGAIIAFLTFITLGLLGLILGPIGFVVHWALTILAITHCLGNPDQPYRYPFIFRLL
;
A
#
# COMPACT_ATOMS: atom_id res chain seq x y z
N MET A 1 -26.31 -7.68 -0.64
CA MET A 1 -25.65 -6.48 -1.18
C MET A 1 -24.78 -5.82 -0.13
N TYR A 2 -23.63 -5.30 -0.52
CA TYR A 2 -22.67 -4.70 0.41
C TYR A 2 -22.96 -3.22 0.57
N ASP A 3 -22.75 -2.71 1.80
CA ASP A 3 -22.91 -1.30 2.10
C ASP A 3 -21.84 -0.49 1.36
N PRO A 4 -22.21 0.46 0.46
CA PRO A 4 -21.22 1.24 -0.30
C PRO A 4 -20.32 2.11 0.58
N ASP A 5 -20.84 2.68 1.66
CA ASP A 5 -20.03 3.51 2.55
C ASP A 5 -19.03 2.67 3.32
N LYS A 6 -19.46 1.54 3.83
CA LYS A 6 -18.57 0.60 4.53
C LYS A 6 -17.48 0.09 3.60
N ARG A 7 -17.85 -0.28 2.36
CA ARG A 7 -16.90 -0.72 1.33
C ARG A 7 -15.84 0.35 1.08
N LYS A 8 -16.29 1.59 0.87
CA LYS A 8 -15.40 2.73 0.61
C LYS A 8 -14.39 2.92 1.74
N TRP A 9 -14.87 3.02 2.98
CA TRP A 9 -13.99 3.36 4.10
C TRP A 9 -13.07 2.22 4.50
N LEU A 10 -13.51 0.97 4.39
CA LEU A 10 -12.64 -0.17 4.64
C LEU A 10 -11.52 -0.28 3.59
N SER A 11 -11.84 0.03 2.33
CA SER A 11 -10.84 0.07 1.25
C SER A 11 -9.85 1.21 1.46
N VAL A 12 -10.33 2.41 1.81
CA VAL A 12 -9.47 3.55 2.14
C VAL A 12 -8.56 3.21 3.32
N LEU A 13 -9.10 2.57 4.35
CA LEU A 13 -8.31 2.18 5.53
C LEU A 13 -7.21 1.19 5.15
N SER A 14 -7.52 0.21 4.29
CA SER A 14 -6.53 -0.76 3.83
C SER A 14 -5.36 -0.07 3.11
N HIS A 15 -5.64 0.82 2.18
CA HIS A 15 -4.59 1.52 1.44
C HIS A 15 -3.88 2.57 2.31
N GLY A 16 -4.64 3.29 3.15
CA GLY A 16 -4.08 4.34 4.01
C GLY A 16 -3.16 3.79 5.10
N SER A 17 -3.29 2.52 5.46
CA SER A 17 -2.45 1.90 6.50
C SER A 17 -0.97 1.96 6.16
N ILE A 18 -0.60 2.07 4.88
CA ILE A 18 0.79 2.13 4.44
C ILE A 18 1.52 3.36 5.00
N PHE A 19 0.80 4.42 5.36
CA PHE A 19 1.42 5.59 5.98
C PHE A 19 2.07 5.27 7.33
N PHE A 20 1.71 4.14 7.93
CA PHE A 20 2.29 3.63 9.16
C PHE A 20 3.23 2.46 8.91
N SER A 21 3.77 2.34 7.68
CA SER A 21 4.52 1.17 7.22
C SER A 21 5.87 0.97 7.91
N THR A 22 6.29 1.90 8.75
CA THR A 22 7.50 1.74 9.57
C THR A 22 7.34 0.64 10.64
N THR A 23 6.12 0.14 10.85
CA THR A 23 5.84 -0.91 11.82
C THR A 23 5.12 -2.06 11.11
N LEU A 24 5.32 -3.28 11.64
CA LEU A 24 4.59 -4.46 11.15
C LEU A 24 3.09 -4.37 11.44
N VAL A 25 2.68 -3.51 12.39
CA VAL A 25 1.27 -3.32 12.74
C VAL A 25 0.47 -2.76 11.57
N SER A 26 1.09 -1.93 10.73
CA SER A 26 0.39 -1.30 9.61
C SER A 26 -0.18 -2.32 8.62
N ILE A 27 0.55 -3.39 8.31
CA ILE A 27 0.08 -4.44 7.41
C ILE A 27 -1.01 -5.30 8.05
N GLY A 28 -1.10 -5.28 9.38
CA GLY A 28 -2.16 -5.99 10.10
C GLY A 28 -3.55 -5.48 9.73
N ILE A 29 -3.69 -4.21 9.35
CA ILE A 29 -4.97 -3.63 8.97
C ILE A 29 -5.54 -4.30 7.71
N PRO A 30 -4.84 -4.31 6.55
CA PRO A 30 -5.37 -5.02 5.38
C PRO A 30 -5.43 -6.53 5.57
N ILE A 31 -4.54 -7.13 6.35
CA ILE A 31 -4.65 -8.56 6.67
C ILE A 31 -5.95 -8.84 7.42
N ALA A 32 -6.29 -8.01 8.42
CA ALA A 32 -7.55 -8.15 9.15
C ALA A 32 -8.74 -8.02 8.21
N MET A 33 -8.70 -7.12 7.23
CA MET A 33 -9.78 -6.94 6.27
C MET A 33 -10.02 -8.20 5.43
N LEU A 34 -8.97 -8.97 5.10
CA LEU A 34 -9.11 -10.22 4.36
C LEU A 34 -9.95 -11.24 5.13
N PHE A 35 -9.82 -11.27 6.46
CA PHE A 35 -10.48 -12.29 7.27
C PHE A 35 -11.83 -11.83 7.82
N VAL A 36 -12.02 -10.52 7.99
CA VAL A 36 -13.22 -9.98 8.63
C VAL A 36 -14.30 -9.61 7.61
N SER A 37 -13.90 -9.10 6.44
CA SER A 37 -14.85 -8.64 5.43
C SER A 37 -15.23 -9.77 4.48
N ASP A 38 -16.52 -9.83 4.14
CA ASP A 38 -17.05 -10.72 3.10
C ASP A 38 -17.13 -10.02 1.74
N ASP A 39 -16.93 -8.71 1.70
CA ASP A 39 -17.04 -7.91 0.49
C ASP A 39 -15.84 -8.17 -0.42
N PRO A 40 -16.03 -8.70 -1.65
CA PRO A 40 -14.93 -9.00 -2.54
C PRO A 40 -14.12 -7.78 -2.96
N VAL A 41 -14.73 -6.60 -3.06
CA VAL A 41 -14.01 -5.37 -3.41
C VAL A 41 -13.09 -4.95 -2.25
N VAL A 42 -13.57 -5.05 -1.01
CA VAL A 42 -12.74 -4.78 0.17
C VAL A 42 -11.57 -5.75 0.23
N LYS A 43 -11.83 -7.05 -0.02
CA LYS A 43 -10.76 -8.05 -0.03
C LYS A 43 -9.74 -7.80 -1.11
N ASP A 44 -10.16 -7.43 -2.31
CA ASP A 44 -9.22 -7.13 -3.41
C ASP A 44 -8.37 -5.91 -3.09
N ASN A 45 -8.96 -4.86 -2.52
CA ASN A 45 -8.20 -3.70 -2.07
C ASN A 45 -7.23 -4.07 -0.94
N ALA A 46 -7.64 -4.93 -0.03
CA ALA A 46 -6.77 -5.40 1.05
C ALA A 46 -5.57 -6.18 0.51
N LYS A 47 -5.79 -7.07 -0.48
CA LYS A 47 -4.70 -7.78 -1.15
C LYS A 47 -3.74 -6.83 -1.84
N GLU A 48 -4.27 -5.85 -2.57
CA GLU A 48 -3.42 -4.84 -3.21
C GLU A 48 -2.60 -4.05 -2.18
N ALA A 49 -3.21 -3.66 -1.07
CA ALA A 49 -2.50 -2.95 -0.02
C ALA A 49 -1.40 -3.81 0.61
N ILE A 50 -1.64 -5.10 0.82
CA ILE A 50 -0.63 -6.03 1.34
C ILE A 50 0.51 -6.16 0.32
N ASN A 51 0.19 -6.34 -0.95
CA ASN A 51 1.19 -6.43 -2.01
C ASN A 51 2.02 -5.15 -2.08
N PHE A 52 1.39 -3.99 -1.93
CA PHE A 52 2.09 -2.71 -1.91
C PHE A 52 3.03 -2.60 -0.71
N HIS A 53 2.63 -3.05 0.48
CA HIS A 53 3.52 -3.11 1.65
C HIS A 53 4.75 -3.96 1.37
N PHE A 54 4.58 -5.14 0.76
CA PHE A 54 5.72 -5.99 0.40
C PHE A 54 6.65 -5.29 -0.58
N ASN A 55 6.09 -4.59 -1.57
CA ASN A 55 6.90 -3.83 -2.53
C ASN A 55 7.65 -2.70 -1.85
N VAL A 56 7.00 -1.94 -0.98
CA VAL A 56 7.64 -0.84 -0.23
C VAL A 56 8.81 -1.38 0.59
N TRP A 57 8.60 -2.49 1.28
CA TRP A 57 9.66 -3.09 2.09
C TRP A 57 10.80 -3.65 1.24
N PHE A 58 10.46 -4.29 0.11
CA PHE A 58 11.46 -4.87 -0.80
C PHE A 58 12.32 -3.76 -1.43
N TYR A 59 11.69 -2.75 -2.01
CA TYR A 59 12.43 -1.62 -2.60
C TYR A 59 13.17 -0.82 -1.54
N GLY A 60 12.58 -0.68 -0.36
CA GLY A 60 13.26 -0.05 0.77
C GLY A 60 14.53 -0.77 1.19
N ALA A 61 14.49 -2.10 1.20
CA ALA A 61 15.67 -2.92 1.51
C ALA A 61 16.75 -2.75 0.44
N ILE A 62 16.37 -2.70 -0.84
CA ILE A 62 17.32 -2.46 -1.94
C ILE A 62 17.97 -1.08 -1.78
N ILE A 63 17.16 -0.05 -1.51
CA ILE A 63 17.67 1.31 -1.31
C ILE A 63 18.61 1.35 -0.11
N ALA A 64 18.27 0.68 0.99
CA ALA A 64 19.12 0.61 2.18
C ALA A 64 20.45 -0.06 1.87
N PHE A 65 20.44 -1.16 1.11
CA PHE A 65 21.68 -1.85 0.70
C PHE A 65 22.56 -0.95 -0.18
N LEU A 66 21.96 -0.31 -1.20
CA LEU A 66 22.68 0.59 -2.09
C LEU A 66 23.21 1.81 -1.33
N THR A 67 22.49 2.31 -0.36
CA THR A 67 22.93 3.40 0.51
C THR A 67 24.16 2.98 1.30
N PHE A 68 24.12 1.78 1.87
CA PHE A 68 25.24 1.25 2.66
C PHE A 68 26.51 1.12 1.81
N ILE A 69 26.44 0.49 0.62
CA ILE A 69 27.63 0.25 -0.21
C ILE A 69 28.17 1.52 -0.87
N THR A 70 27.37 2.58 -0.96
CA THR A 70 27.78 3.87 -1.56
C THR A 70 28.07 4.93 -0.50
N LEU A 71 28.16 4.54 0.77
CA LEU A 71 28.45 5.44 1.89
C LEU A 71 27.42 6.58 1.99
N GLY A 72 26.16 6.28 1.72
CA GLY A 72 25.05 7.21 1.83
C GLY A 72 24.69 7.95 0.54
N LEU A 73 25.52 7.88 -0.50
CA LEU A 73 25.34 8.69 -1.70
C LEU A 73 24.02 8.36 -2.43
N LEU A 74 23.75 7.08 -2.70
CA LEU A 74 22.53 6.70 -3.40
C LEU A 74 21.27 6.92 -2.54
N GLY A 75 21.40 6.83 -1.21
CA GLY A 75 20.26 7.12 -0.32
C GLY A 75 19.81 8.58 -0.41
N LEU A 76 20.72 9.51 -0.64
CA LEU A 76 20.38 10.92 -0.80
C LEU A 76 19.56 11.18 -2.05
N ILE A 77 19.70 10.32 -3.08
CA ILE A 77 18.98 10.44 -4.35
C ILE A 77 17.72 9.59 -4.33
N LEU A 78 17.87 8.30 -3.99
CA LEU A 78 16.78 7.32 -4.09
C LEU A 78 15.79 7.42 -2.93
N GLY A 79 16.25 7.87 -1.75
CA GLY A 79 15.35 8.02 -0.60
C GLY A 79 14.21 8.99 -0.86
N PRO A 80 14.50 10.24 -1.25
CA PRO A 80 13.45 11.21 -1.58
C PRO A 80 12.56 10.76 -2.73
N ILE A 81 13.14 10.15 -3.78
CA ILE A 81 12.37 9.65 -4.92
C ILE A 81 11.41 8.55 -4.46
N GLY A 82 11.92 7.58 -3.70
CA GLY A 82 11.10 6.49 -3.19
C GLY A 82 9.98 6.99 -2.27
N PHE A 83 10.28 7.97 -1.43
CA PHE A 83 9.30 8.59 -0.54
C PHE A 83 8.17 9.25 -1.35
N VAL A 84 8.51 10.05 -2.35
CA VAL A 84 7.50 10.74 -3.19
C VAL A 84 6.66 9.72 -3.94
N VAL A 85 7.27 8.69 -4.53
CA VAL A 85 6.54 7.64 -5.26
C VAL A 85 5.59 6.89 -4.30
N HIS A 86 6.07 6.50 -3.13
CA HIS A 86 5.28 5.81 -2.12
C HIS A 86 4.05 6.62 -1.73
N TRP A 87 4.23 7.89 -1.43
CA TRP A 87 3.12 8.77 -1.04
C TRP A 87 2.17 9.03 -2.21
N ALA A 88 2.71 9.28 -3.41
CA ALA A 88 1.89 9.54 -4.60
C ALA A 88 0.99 8.33 -4.91
N LEU A 89 1.55 7.13 -4.92
CA LEU A 89 0.77 5.91 -5.19
C LEU A 89 -0.30 5.66 -4.11
N THR A 90 0.02 5.91 -2.86
CA THR A 90 -0.95 5.76 -1.77
C THR A 90 -2.09 6.77 -1.90
N ILE A 91 -1.77 8.03 -2.19
CA ILE A 91 -2.79 9.07 -2.39
C ILE A 91 -3.68 8.71 -3.57
N LEU A 92 -3.11 8.23 -4.68
CA LEU A 92 -3.90 7.78 -5.83
C LEU A 92 -4.84 6.63 -5.46
N ALA A 93 -4.37 5.67 -4.66
CA ALA A 93 -5.20 4.57 -4.20
C ALA A 93 -6.37 5.06 -3.34
N ILE A 94 -6.10 5.95 -2.40
CA ILE A 94 -7.14 6.51 -1.52
C ILE A 94 -8.16 7.31 -2.33
N THR A 95 -7.71 8.17 -3.25
CA THR A 95 -8.62 8.97 -4.08
C THR A 95 -9.46 8.07 -4.99
N HIS A 96 -8.89 7.00 -5.52
CA HIS A 96 -9.64 6.03 -6.30
C HIS A 96 -10.77 5.40 -5.46
N CYS A 97 -10.45 4.94 -4.26
CA CYS A 97 -11.43 4.31 -3.37
C CYS A 97 -12.53 5.29 -2.94
N LEU A 98 -12.19 6.57 -2.80
CA LEU A 98 -13.17 7.61 -2.47
C LEU A 98 -14.10 7.91 -3.64
N GLY A 99 -13.58 7.94 -4.86
CA GLY A 99 -14.34 8.28 -6.07
C GLY A 99 -15.03 7.10 -6.74
N ASN A 100 -14.43 5.91 -6.67
CA ASN A 100 -14.91 4.69 -7.33
C ASN A 100 -14.86 3.50 -6.37
N PRO A 101 -15.65 3.50 -5.28
CA PRO A 101 -15.52 2.49 -4.23
C PRO A 101 -15.90 1.08 -4.69
N ASP A 102 -16.61 0.94 -5.79
CA ASP A 102 -17.03 -0.37 -6.30
C ASP A 102 -16.00 -1.07 -7.16
N GLN A 103 -14.89 -0.37 -7.47
CA GLN A 103 -13.79 -0.93 -8.25
C GLN A 103 -12.54 -0.98 -7.37
N PRO A 104 -11.89 -2.15 -7.23
CA PRO A 104 -10.65 -2.20 -6.45
C PRO A 104 -9.55 -1.44 -7.18
N TYR A 105 -8.65 -0.82 -6.42
CA TYR A 105 -7.50 -0.13 -6.96
C TYR A 105 -6.39 -1.12 -7.31
N ARG A 106 -5.69 -0.88 -8.40
CA ARG A 106 -4.53 -1.66 -8.84
C ARG A 106 -3.33 -0.74 -8.92
N TYR A 107 -2.35 -0.99 -8.04
CA TYR A 107 -1.10 -0.22 -8.07
C TYR A 107 -0.31 -0.52 -9.34
N PRO A 108 0.24 0.51 -10.02
CA PRO A 108 1.14 0.27 -11.15
C PRO A 108 2.53 -0.17 -10.67
N PHE A 109 3.24 -0.91 -11.50
CA PHE A 109 4.66 -1.25 -11.35
C PHE A 109 4.99 -2.08 -10.09
N ILE A 110 4.04 -2.75 -9.47
CA ILE A 110 4.31 -3.63 -8.34
C ILE A 110 4.22 -5.08 -8.74
N PHE A 111 5.00 -5.92 -8.06
CA PHE A 111 4.79 -7.37 -8.12
C PHE A 111 3.76 -7.78 -7.06
N ARG A 112 3.04 -8.87 -7.33
CA ARG A 112 1.96 -9.33 -6.45
C ARG A 112 2.23 -10.74 -5.99
N LEU A 113 2.26 -10.92 -4.66
CA LEU A 113 2.39 -12.23 -4.04
C LEU A 113 1.02 -12.83 -3.71
N LEU A 114 0.02 -12.01 -3.55
CA LEU A 114 -1.37 -12.38 -3.37
C LEU A 114 -2.18 -12.02 -4.63
#